data_255c893696126d7eee4745100ca3a733
#
_entry.id   255c893696126d7eee4745100ca3a733
#
_cell.length_a   1.000
_cell.length_b   1.000
_cell.length_c   1.000
_cell.angle_alpha   90.00
_cell.angle_beta   90.00
_cell.angle_gamma   90.00
#
_symmetry.space_group_name_H-M   'P 1'
#
loop_
_entity.id
_entity.type
_entity.pdbx_description
1 polymer ?
#
loop_
_entity_poly.entity_id
_entity_poly.type
_entity_poly.pdbx_seq_one_letter_code
_entity_poly.pdbx_strand_id
1 'polypeptide(L)'
;MDFFKFLDHITTVPGTSGYEAPAAGAFARMFEDCCDEVSVDAMNSVVAVQRGNGGPKVMLCAHIDEVGLMTTGVEEDGSVRFISMGAAAQILPAQEVTILSKEGPVYGVIGAPAPHLTDADERSKVTPAEELYIDTGLAPDKVKALVPPGTPVQFTGRTTRLENDRVASKTLDDRACAAILLACAEELRRCRHDAEVIYVLSAREERDSLGALTASERLRPDMAFILDVTHGTMEGCSPRETLPLDTTSISCGPNTHEKLAQYLHEHAKRLGVKAATDVASGSTWTDAWEVQVACEGIPCVVMSLPIKYMHTTVELGSMELMRTQAHLLAQAVMNMEKGWEETLCY
;
A
#
# COMPACT_ATOMS: atom_id res chain seq x y z
N MET A 1 -1.83 -17.99 7.57
CA MET A 1 -1.08 -16.80 8.08
C MET A 1 -1.80 -16.16 9.26
N ASP A 2 -1.08 -15.59 10.24
CA ASP A 2 -1.63 -14.72 11.30
C ASP A 2 -1.47 -13.25 10.86
N PHE A 3 -2.54 -12.65 10.37
CA PHE A 3 -2.53 -11.28 9.84
C PHE A 3 -2.06 -10.24 10.85
N PHE A 4 -2.46 -10.39 12.12
CA PHE A 4 -2.02 -9.42 13.12
C PHE A 4 -0.51 -9.43 13.32
N LYS A 5 0.09 -10.62 13.50
CA LYS A 5 1.55 -10.74 13.68
C LYS A 5 2.31 -10.27 12.43
N PHE A 6 1.75 -10.55 11.25
CA PHE A 6 2.34 -10.08 10.00
C PHE A 6 2.34 -8.56 9.93
N LEU A 7 1.18 -7.93 10.13
CA LEU A 7 1.05 -6.47 10.10
C LEU A 7 1.89 -5.80 11.18
N ASP A 8 1.91 -6.34 12.41
CA ASP A 8 2.72 -5.81 13.51
C ASP A 8 4.22 -5.79 13.16
N HIS A 9 4.68 -6.77 12.40
CA HIS A 9 6.06 -6.80 11.91
C HIS A 9 6.27 -5.85 10.73
N ILE A 10 5.45 -5.96 9.69
CA ILE A 10 5.76 -5.33 8.41
C ILE A 10 5.48 -3.81 8.38
N THR A 11 4.49 -3.33 9.14
CA THR A 11 4.16 -1.89 9.20
C THR A 11 5.22 -1.04 9.89
N THR A 12 6.11 -1.65 10.65
CA THR A 12 7.24 -0.97 11.30
C THR A 12 8.52 -0.94 10.45
N VAL A 13 8.61 -1.77 9.41
CA VAL A 13 9.79 -1.81 8.52
C VAL A 13 9.83 -0.54 7.66
N PRO A 14 10.97 0.17 7.61
CA PRO A 14 11.09 1.38 6.79
C PRO A 14 10.82 1.12 5.30
N GLY A 15 10.08 2.03 4.68
CA GLY A 15 9.72 1.90 3.26
C GLY A 15 9.04 3.16 2.73
N THR A 16 9.48 4.35 3.17
CA THR A 16 9.02 5.61 2.60
C THR A 16 9.26 5.62 1.09
N SER A 17 8.29 6.11 0.32
CA SER A 17 8.34 6.11 -1.16
C SER A 17 9.69 6.59 -1.71
N GLY A 18 10.32 5.77 -2.56
CA GLY A 18 11.68 5.96 -3.06
C GLY A 18 12.80 5.37 -2.17
N TYR A 19 12.47 4.83 -1.00
CA TYR A 19 13.42 4.25 -0.04
C TYR A 19 12.95 2.88 0.48
N GLU A 20 12.35 2.09 -0.38
CA GLU A 20 11.67 0.83 -0.07
C GLU A 20 12.62 -0.36 0.18
N ALA A 21 13.93 -0.22 -0.06
CA ALA A 21 14.86 -1.34 0.04
C ALA A 21 14.73 -2.19 1.33
N PRO A 22 14.54 -1.61 2.54
CA PRO A 22 14.32 -2.42 3.74
C PRO A 22 13.00 -3.20 3.70
N ALA A 23 11.91 -2.57 3.25
CA ALA A 23 10.60 -3.22 3.09
C ALA A 23 10.67 -4.32 2.03
N ALA A 24 11.24 -4.03 0.86
CA ALA A 24 11.45 -5.02 -0.21
C ALA A 24 12.20 -6.26 0.27
N GLY A 25 13.30 -6.05 1.02
CA GLY A 25 14.06 -7.17 1.59
C GLY A 25 13.27 -7.98 2.64
N ALA A 26 12.36 -7.35 3.40
CA ALA A 26 11.50 -8.04 4.34
C ALA A 26 10.43 -8.87 3.60
N PHE A 27 9.73 -8.26 2.65
CA PHE A 27 8.71 -8.94 1.85
C PHE A 27 9.28 -10.08 1.01
N ALA A 28 10.44 -9.89 0.36
CA ALA A 28 11.07 -10.95 -0.42
C ALA A 28 11.25 -12.23 0.40
N ARG A 29 11.80 -12.12 1.61
CA ARG A 29 11.97 -13.27 2.51
C ARG A 29 10.65 -13.96 2.87
N MET A 30 9.55 -13.22 2.97
CA MET A 30 8.25 -13.80 3.32
C MET A 30 7.64 -14.63 2.18
N PHE A 31 7.93 -14.27 0.93
CA PHE A 31 7.45 -15.00 -0.24
C PHE A 31 8.32 -16.22 -0.62
N GLU A 32 9.56 -16.33 -0.10
CA GLU A 32 10.47 -17.45 -0.40
C GLU A 32 9.87 -18.81 -0.07
N ASP A 33 9.09 -18.91 1.02
CA ASP A 33 8.50 -20.19 1.46
C ASP A 33 7.30 -20.63 0.61
N CYS A 34 6.67 -19.71 -0.15
CA CYS A 34 5.44 -20.00 -0.90
C CYS A 34 5.57 -19.82 -2.41
N CYS A 35 6.67 -19.28 -2.92
CA CYS A 35 6.89 -19.05 -4.35
C CYS A 35 8.10 -19.83 -4.87
N ASP A 36 8.12 -20.09 -6.18
CA ASP A 36 9.19 -20.84 -6.85
C ASP A 36 10.41 -19.94 -7.14
N GLU A 37 10.16 -18.66 -7.37
CA GLU A 37 11.17 -17.63 -7.62
C GLU A 37 10.80 -16.35 -6.87
N VAL A 38 11.80 -15.71 -6.26
CA VAL A 38 11.64 -14.39 -5.62
C VAL A 38 12.83 -13.53 -5.98
N SER A 39 12.57 -12.29 -6.36
CA SER A 39 13.60 -11.30 -6.70
C SER A 39 13.17 -9.90 -6.29
N VAL A 40 14.16 -9.03 -6.08
CA VAL A 40 13.96 -7.58 -5.92
C VAL A 40 14.57 -6.89 -7.13
N ASP A 41 13.81 -6.03 -7.78
CA ASP A 41 14.27 -5.34 -8.98
C ASP A 41 15.01 -4.02 -8.66
N ALA A 42 15.45 -3.33 -9.71
CA ALA A 42 16.21 -2.08 -9.57
C ALA A 42 15.38 -0.91 -9.01
N MET A 43 14.05 -1.02 -9.03
CA MET A 43 13.14 -0.03 -8.43
C MET A 43 12.82 -0.34 -6.97
N ASN A 44 13.32 -1.46 -6.41
CA ASN A 44 12.98 -2.06 -5.13
C ASN A 44 11.58 -2.70 -5.08
N SER A 45 10.95 -2.97 -6.23
CA SER A 45 9.76 -3.81 -6.24
C SER A 45 10.16 -5.27 -6.04
N VAL A 46 9.34 -6.01 -5.26
CA VAL A 46 9.51 -7.46 -5.10
C VAL A 46 8.67 -8.17 -6.15
N VAL A 47 9.28 -9.13 -6.81
CA VAL A 47 8.60 -10.02 -7.75
C VAL A 47 8.75 -11.44 -7.27
N ALA A 48 7.62 -12.11 -7.02
CA ALA A 48 7.57 -13.51 -6.63
C ALA A 48 6.70 -14.29 -7.61
N VAL A 49 7.10 -15.49 -8.00
CA VAL A 49 6.43 -16.30 -9.03
C VAL A 49 6.04 -17.66 -8.47
N GLN A 50 4.79 -18.03 -8.66
CA GLN A 50 4.30 -19.41 -8.52
C GLN A 50 3.97 -19.95 -9.91
N ARG A 51 4.64 -21.03 -10.28
CA ARG A 51 4.45 -21.65 -11.60
C ARG A 51 3.18 -22.48 -11.63
N GLY A 52 2.41 -22.30 -12.72
CA GLY A 52 1.25 -23.12 -13.04
C GLY A 52 1.54 -24.23 -14.06
N ASN A 53 0.48 -24.82 -14.60
CA ASN A 53 0.56 -25.91 -15.58
C ASN A 53 0.33 -25.42 -17.03
N GLY A 54 0.76 -24.20 -17.36
CA GLY A 54 0.69 -23.65 -18.72
C GLY A 54 -0.60 -22.88 -19.03
N GLY A 55 -1.25 -22.34 -18.01
CA GLY A 55 -2.34 -21.36 -18.12
C GLY A 55 -1.81 -19.92 -18.29
N PRO A 56 -2.67 -18.91 -18.12
CA PRO A 56 -2.32 -17.51 -18.31
C PRO A 56 -1.32 -17.03 -17.27
N LYS A 57 -0.58 -15.97 -17.63
CA LYS A 57 0.25 -15.21 -16.68
C LYS A 57 -0.60 -14.16 -15.99
N VAL A 58 -0.87 -14.37 -14.72
CA VAL A 58 -1.71 -13.50 -13.90
C VAL A 58 -0.83 -12.70 -12.95
N MET A 59 -0.82 -11.39 -13.08
CA MET A 59 -0.16 -10.50 -12.13
C MET A 59 -1.12 -10.12 -11.00
N LEU A 60 -0.67 -10.25 -9.77
CA LEU A 60 -1.33 -9.77 -8.56
C LEU A 60 -0.44 -8.70 -7.96
N CYS A 61 -0.90 -7.45 -7.89
CA CYS A 61 -0.10 -6.29 -7.51
C CYS A 61 -0.67 -5.60 -6.28
N ALA A 62 0.22 -5.17 -5.38
CA ALA A 62 -0.04 -4.31 -4.23
C ALA A 62 1.23 -3.51 -3.92
N HIS A 63 1.14 -2.31 -3.37
CA HIS A 63 2.37 -1.55 -3.12
C HIS A 63 2.92 -1.73 -1.70
N ILE A 64 4.22 -1.45 -1.53
CA ILE A 64 4.93 -1.60 -0.25
C ILE A 64 5.44 -0.30 0.31
N ASP A 65 5.48 0.75 -0.50
CA ASP A 65 5.88 2.07 -0.03
C ASP A 65 4.81 2.70 0.86
N GLU A 66 5.21 3.73 1.56
CA GLU A 66 4.36 4.47 2.51
C GLU A 66 4.57 5.96 2.36
N VAL A 67 3.54 6.74 2.64
CA VAL A 67 3.66 8.20 2.82
C VAL A 67 4.67 8.52 3.91
N GLY A 68 5.41 9.61 3.73
CA GLY A 68 6.43 10.00 4.70
C GLY A 68 6.94 11.41 4.47
N LEU A 69 8.15 11.69 4.96
CA LEU A 69 8.78 13.00 4.85
C LEU A 69 10.22 12.84 4.34
N MET A 70 10.78 13.96 3.85
CA MET A 70 12.19 14.03 3.46
C MET A 70 12.80 15.30 4.02
N THR A 71 13.97 15.20 4.64
CA THR A 71 14.68 16.35 5.21
C THR A 71 15.18 17.29 4.13
N THR A 72 15.07 18.60 4.36
CA THR A 72 15.58 19.64 3.43
C THR A 72 16.77 20.41 4.03
N GLY A 73 16.94 20.39 5.35
CA GLY A 73 18.02 21.08 6.03
C GLY A 73 17.89 21.04 7.53
N VAL A 74 18.91 21.57 8.20
CA VAL A 74 18.95 21.73 9.66
C VAL A 74 19.27 23.20 9.99
N GLU A 75 18.40 23.81 10.77
CA GLU A 75 18.54 25.20 11.22
C GLU A 75 19.70 25.38 12.23
N GLU A 76 19.99 26.64 12.58
CA GLU A 76 21.06 26.94 13.54
C GLU A 76 20.78 26.38 14.94
N ASP A 77 19.51 26.31 15.34
CA ASP A 77 19.05 25.77 16.63
C ASP A 77 18.96 24.24 16.67
N GLY A 78 19.16 23.56 15.53
CA GLY A 78 19.06 22.10 15.39
C GLY A 78 17.71 21.60 14.92
N SER A 79 16.74 22.48 14.67
CA SER A 79 15.45 22.11 14.07
C SER A 79 15.63 21.55 12.66
N VAL A 80 15.03 20.41 12.35
CA VAL A 80 15.13 19.76 11.03
C VAL A 80 13.94 20.17 10.17
N ARG A 81 14.23 20.79 9.03
CA ARG A 81 13.23 21.11 8.00
C ARG A 81 12.98 19.92 7.09
N PHE A 82 11.75 19.82 6.61
CA PHE A 82 11.33 18.70 5.76
C PHE A 82 10.27 19.13 4.73
N ILE A 83 10.08 18.28 3.74
CA ILE A 83 8.92 18.28 2.83
C ILE A 83 8.10 17.03 3.10
N SER A 84 6.78 17.11 2.87
CA SER A 84 5.89 15.96 2.92
C SER A 84 5.89 15.19 1.60
N MET A 85 5.85 13.87 1.69
CA MET A 85 5.66 12.94 0.58
C MET A 85 4.37 12.15 0.82
N GLY A 86 3.22 12.72 0.39
CA GLY A 86 1.91 12.09 0.50
C GLY A 86 1.10 12.45 1.76
N ALA A 87 1.74 12.75 2.90
CA ALA A 87 1.03 13.06 4.14
C ALA A 87 0.45 14.49 4.14
N ALA A 88 -0.82 14.63 4.54
CA ALA A 88 -1.49 15.91 4.63
C ALA A 88 -0.98 16.75 5.82
N ALA A 89 -0.86 18.07 5.66
CA ALA A 89 -0.33 18.96 6.68
C ALA A 89 -1.10 18.91 8.01
N GLN A 90 -2.40 18.60 7.96
CA GLN A 90 -3.27 18.51 9.15
C GLN A 90 -2.85 17.41 10.13
N ILE A 91 -2.24 16.33 9.64
CA ILE A 91 -1.85 15.20 10.48
C ILE A 91 -0.44 15.32 11.05
N LEU A 92 0.39 16.22 10.53
CA LEU A 92 1.81 16.32 10.86
C LEU A 92 2.09 16.79 12.31
N PRO A 93 1.40 17.81 12.86
CA PRO A 93 1.66 18.27 14.21
C PRO A 93 1.53 17.16 15.26
N ALA A 94 2.48 17.10 16.20
CA ALA A 94 2.54 16.14 17.30
C ALA A 94 2.81 14.68 16.89
N GLN A 95 3.21 14.43 15.61
CA GLN A 95 3.64 13.09 15.22
C GLN A 95 5.05 12.78 15.69
N GLU A 96 5.24 11.55 16.16
CA GLU A 96 6.55 10.96 16.37
C GLU A 96 7.10 10.45 15.04
N VAL A 97 8.37 10.70 14.78
CA VAL A 97 9.03 10.31 13.54
C VAL A 97 10.39 9.69 13.78
N THR A 98 10.83 8.90 12.81
CA THR A 98 12.17 8.33 12.76
C THR A 98 12.86 8.79 11.48
N ILE A 99 13.93 9.57 11.62
CA ILE A 99 14.80 9.98 10.52
C ILE A 99 15.76 8.82 10.23
N LEU A 100 15.76 8.33 9.00
CA LEU A 100 16.50 7.14 8.59
C LEU A 100 17.94 7.50 8.18
N SER A 101 18.74 7.97 9.16
CA SER A 101 20.14 8.33 8.95
C SER A 101 21.00 7.11 8.63
N LYS A 102 22.07 7.29 7.85
CA LYS A 102 23.03 6.23 7.51
C LYS A 102 23.77 5.66 8.72
N GLU A 103 23.90 6.44 9.79
CA GLU A 103 24.56 6.02 11.04
C GLU A 103 23.59 5.37 12.04
N GLY A 104 22.32 5.23 11.66
CA GLY A 104 21.26 4.65 12.47
C GLY A 104 20.08 5.59 12.65
N PRO A 105 18.95 5.09 13.20
CA PRO A 105 17.73 5.87 13.33
C PRO A 105 17.91 7.05 14.31
N VAL A 106 17.39 8.21 13.93
CA VAL A 106 17.32 9.40 14.79
C VAL A 106 15.84 9.68 15.06
N TYR A 107 15.42 9.58 16.31
CA TYR A 107 14.04 9.84 16.71
C TYR A 107 13.79 11.33 16.86
N GLY A 108 12.60 11.78 16.54
CA GLY A 108 12.18 13.16 16.70
C GLY A 108 10.66 13.29 16.77
N VAL A 109 10.21 14.50 17.04
CA VAL A 109 8.79 14.86 17.07
C VAL A 109 8.53 16.06 16.17
N ILE A 110 7.40 16.08 15.49
CA ILE A 110 7.00 17.25 14.70
C ILE A 110 6.35 18.24 15.65
N GLY A 111 7.06 19.35 15.90
CA GLY A 111 6.61 20.42 16.77
C GLY A 111 5.65 21.37 16.08
N ALA A 112 4.75 21.96 16.87
CA ALA A 112 3.94 23.10 16.49
C ALA A 112 3.77 24.04 17.69
N PRO A 113 3.58 25.37 17.47
CA PRO A 113 3.29 26.30 18.54
C PRO A 113 2.06 25.89 19.34
N ALA A 114 2.14 26.02 20.68
CA ALA A 114 1.01 25.72 21.53
C ALA A 114 -0.15 26.68 21.25
N PRO A 115 -1.43 26.22 21.24
CA PRO A 115 -2.58 27.05 20.87
C PRO A 115 -2.74 28.35 21.67
N HIS A 116 -2.29 28.38 22.93
CA HIS A 116 -2.34 29.59 23.78
C HIS A 116 -1.23 30.60 23.48
N LEU A 117 -0.26 30.25 22.63
CA LEU A 117 0.79 31.12 22.13
C LEU A 117 0.53 31.67 20.72
N THR A 118 -0.60 31.27 20.11
CA THR A 118 -1.00 31.68 18.75
C THR A 118 -2.28 32.51 18.81
N ASP A 119 -2.48 33.40 17.85
CA ASP A 119 -3.67 34.22 17.74
C ASP A 119 -4.90 33.38 17.36
N ALA A 120 -6.11 33.90 17.66
CA ALA A 120 -7.35 33.18 17.43
C ALA A 120 -7.55 32.79 15.96
N ASP A 121 -7.15 33.67 15.04
CA ASP A 121 -7.24 33.46 13.59
C ASP A 121 -6.24 32.40 13.09
N GLU A 122 -5.07 32.28 13.71
CA GLU A 122 -4.07 31.28 13.38
C GLU A 122 -4.47 29.88 13.85
N ARG A 123 -5.15 29.79 15.03
CA ARG A 123 -5.62 28.50 15.57
C ARG A 123 -6.62 27.78 14.68
N SER A 124 -7.33 28.52 13.81
CA SER A 124 -8.33 27.97 12.90
C SER A 124 -7.72 27.50 11.57
N LYS A 125 -6.43 27.79 11.32
CA LYS A 125 -5.75 27.46 10.08
C LYS A 125 -4.87 26.23 10.27
N VAL A 126 -4.74 25.48 9.18
CA VAL A 126 -3.75 24.40 9.10
C VAL A 126 -2.38 25.03 8.90
N THR A 127 -1.43 24.71 9.77
CA THR A 127 -0.04 25.14 9.59
C THR A 127 0.55 24.43 8.38
N PRO A 128 1.06 25.16 7.37
CA PRO A 128 1.73 24.56 6.22
C PRO A 128 2.90 23.67 6.64
N ALA A 129 3.15 22.59 5.90
CA ALA A 129 4.22 21.66 6.21
C ALA A 129 5.60 22.34 6.25
N GLU A 130 5.79 23.36 5.44
CA GLU A 130 7.03 24.14 5.34
C GLU A 130 7.33 24.98 6.59
N GLU A 131 6.31 25.25 7.40
CA GLU A 131 6.45 25.99 8.68
C GLU A 131 6.69 25.05 9.87
N LEU A 132 6.46 23.75 9.67
CA LEU A 132 6.72 22.73 10.69
C LEU A 132 8.21 22.33 10.71
N TYR A 133 8.62 21.71 11.80
CA TYR A 133 9.99 21.19 11.97
C TYR A 133 9.98 19.95 12.85
N ILE A 134 11.03 19.15 12.70
CA ILE A 134 11.29 17.99 13.58
C ILE A 134 12.29 18.42 14.64
N ASP A 135 11.92 18.25 15.90
CA ASP A 135 12.80 18.38 17.04
C ASP A 135 13.33 16.99 17.43
N THR A 136 14.65 16.85 17.47
CA THR A 136 15.32 15.59 17.84
C THR A 136 15.90 15.61 19.26
N GLY A 137 15.89 16.77 19.92
CA GLY A 137 16.54 16.97 21.22
C GLY A 137 18.06 16.88 21.19
N LEU A 138 18.69 16.68 20.03
CA LEU A 138 20.13 16.60 19.87
C LEU A 138 20.75 17.99 19.71
N ALA A 139 22.05 18.12 20.07
CA ALA A 139 22.80 19.35 19.80
C ALA A 139 22.88 19.65 18.30
N PRO A 140 22.79 20.93 17.85
CA PRO A 140 22.72 21.30 16.44
C PRO A 140 23.83 20.71 15.57
N ASP A 141 25.07 20.74 16.02
CA ASP A 141 26.20 20.16 15.26
C ASP A 141 26.06 18.65 15.06
N LYS A 142 25.47 17.95 16.04
CA LYS A 142 25.22 16.51 15.94
C LYS A 142 24.11 16.23 14.94
N VAL A 143 23.03 17.01 14.95
CA VAL A 143 21.95 16.86 13.97
C VAL A 143 22.47 17.12 12.55
N LYS A 144 23.21 18.20 12.34
CA LYS A 144 23.83 18.53 11.04
C LYS A 144 24.72 17.43 10.51
N ALA A 145 25.45 16.73 11.38
CA ALA A 145 26.30 15.62 10.99
C ALA A 145 25.49 14.36 10.61
N LEU A 146 24.39 14.07 11.33
CA LEU A 146 23.62 12.83 11.16
C LEU A 146 22.52 12.94 10.08
N VAL A 147 22.01 14.16 9.82
CA VAL A 147 20.78 14.38 9.04
C VAL A 147 21.06 15.33 7.87
N PRO A 148 21.78 14.86 6.83
CA PRO A 148 21.93 15.66 5.61
C PRO A 148 20.58 15.84 4.90
N PRO A 149 20.43 16.88 4.05
CA PRO A 149 19.27 17.03 3.17
C PRO A 149 19.08 15.77 2.31
N GLY A 150 17.80 15.40 2.08
CA GLY A 150 17.44 14.19 1.34
C GLY A 150 17.41 12.91 2.19
N THR A 151 17.52 13.03 3.53
CA THR A 151 17.36 11.88 4.42
C THR A 151 15.85 11.55 4.55
N PRO A 152 15.43 10.30 4.29
CA PRO A 152 14.03 9.92 4.44
C PRO A 152 13.61 9.88 5.91
N VAL A 153 12.33 10.16 6.15
CA VAL A 153 11.72 10.17 7.48
C VAL A 153 10.41 9.41 7.43
N GLN A 154 10.27 8.41 8.28
CA GLN A 154 9.03 7.67 8.46
C GLN A 154 8.30 8.12 9.72
N PHE A 155 6.98 8.00 9.71
CA PHE A 155 6.18 8.11 10.93
C PHE A 155 6.47 6.95 11.88
N THR A 156 6.54 7.22 13.17
CA THR A 156 6.61 6.19 14.19
C THR A 156 5.17 5.77 14.55
N GLY A 157 4.90 4.49 14.48
CA GLY A 157 3.57 3.94 14.76
C GLY A 157 3.66 2.56 15.40
N ARG A 158 2.56 2.10 15.94
CA ARG A 158 2.41 0.75 16.48
C ARG A 158 1.16 0.09 15.90
N THR A 159 1.19 -1.21 15.73
CA THR A 159 0.02 -1.98 15.39
C THR A 159 -0.78 -2.34 16.65
N THR A 160 -2.07 -2.09 16.63
CA THR A 160 -2.96 -2.33 17.77
C THR A 160 -4.13 -3.19 17.32
N ARG A 161 -4.35 -4.31 18.01
CA ARG A 161 -5.54 -5.12 17.80
C ARG A 161 -6.72 -4.47 18.51
N LEU A 162 -7.82 -4.34 17.79
CA LEU A 162 -9.08 -3.84 18.33
C LEU A 162 -10.14 -4.94 18.31
N GLU A 163 -11.28 -4.67 18.97
CA GLU A 163 -12.42 -5.58 18.96
C GLU A 163 -12.99 -5.80 17.53
N ASN A 164 -13.78 -6.86 17.38
CA ASN A 164 -14.41 -7.23 16.09
C ASN A 164 -13.40 -7.50 14.97
N ASP A 165 -12.26 -8.10 15.33
CA ASP A 165 -11.18 -8.46 14.39
C ASP A 165 -10.66 -7.28 13.56
N ARG A 166 -10.62 -6.11 14.19
CA ARG A 166 -10.05 -4.88 13.60
C ARG A 166 -8.60 -4.71 14.00
N VAL A 167 -7.86 -4.01 13.17
CA VAL A 167 -6.47 -3.61 13.42
C VAL A 167 -6.33 -2.13 13.11
N ALA A 168 -5.63 -1.42 14.00
CA ALA A 168 -5.18 -0.06 13.74
C ALA A 168 -3.66 -0.04 13.63
N SER A 169 -3.14 0.57 12.58
CA SER A 169 -1.70 0.71 12.33
C SER A 169 -1.45 1.88 11.37
N LYS A 170 -0.24 2.34 11.27
CA LYS A 170 0.19 3.07 10.09
C LYS A 170 0.34 2.07 8.92
N THR A 171 0.36 2.56 7.69
CA THR A 171 0.80 1.78 6.52
C THR A 171 -0.06 0.52 6.25
N LEU A 172 -1.34 0.51 6.65
CA LEU A 172 -2.29 -0.45 6.11
C LEU A 172 -2.46 -0.20 4.60
N ASP A 173 -2.35 1.03 4.20
CA ASP A 173 -2.10 1.53 2.87
C ASP A 173 -0.62 1.34 2.49
N ASP A 174 -0.21 0.39 1.65
CA ASP A 174 -1.04 -0.72 1.14
C ASP A 174 -0.49 -2.08 1.59
N ARG A 175 0.24 -2.10 2.72
CA ARG A 175 0.80 -3.34 3.28
C ARG A 175 -0.26 -4.33 3.76
N ALA A 176 -1.50 -3.87 3.94
CA ALA A 176 -2.63 -4.76 4.18
C ALA A 176 -2.95 -5.60 2.94
N CYS A 177 -2.92 -5.01 1.74
CA CYS A 177 -3.08 -5.76 0.50
C CYS A 177 -1.87 -6.64 0.18
N ALA A 178 -0.64 -6.18 0.50
CA ALA A 178 0.53 -7.05 0.45
C ALA A 178 0.36 -8.30 1.36
N ALA A 179 -0.26 -8.15 2.54
CA ALA A 179 -0.63 -9.27 3.40
C ALA A 179 -1.68 -10.20 2.75
N ILE A 180 -2.64 -9.63 2.05
CA ILE A 180 -3.64 -10.38 1.27
C ILE A 180 -2.95 -11.20 0.18
N LEU A 181 -2.00 -10.62 -0.55
CA LEU A 181 -1.22 -11.32 -1.58
C LEU A 181 -0.42 -12.48 -0.99
N LEU A 182 0.24 -12.30 0.14
CA LEU A 182 0.98 -13.38 0.79
C LEU A 182 0.06 -14.52 1.24
N ALA A 183 -1.11 -14.19 1.82
CA ALA A 183 -2.08 -15.21 2.23
C ALA A 183 -2.66 -15.96 1.02
N CYS A 184 -2.89 -15.26 -0.10
CA CYS A 184 -3.27 -15.86 -1.38
C CYS A 184 -2.18 -16.84 -1.88
N ALA A 185 -0.91 -16.44 -1.83
CA ALA A 185 0.23 -17.28 -2.22
C ALA A 185 0.35 -18.54 -1.34
N GLU A 186 0.16 -18.41 -0.02
CA GLU A 186 0.13 -19.56 0.90
C GLU A 186 -1.02 -20.55 0.60
N GLU A 187 -2.18 -20.03 0.15
CA GLU A 187 -3.32 -20.88 -0.22
C GLU A 187 -3.03 -21.58 -1.55
N LEU A 188 -2.64 -20.85 -2.59
CA LEU A 188 -2.35 -21.39 -3.92
C LEU A 188 -1.25 -22.44 -3.91
N ARG A 189 -0.21 -22.28 -3.11
CA ARG A 189 0.86 -23.29 -2.96
C ARG A 189 0.34 -24.67 -2.58
N ARG A 190 -0.80 -24.76 -1.92
CA ARG A 190 -1.41 -26.04 -1.48
C ARG A 190 -2.39 -26.60 -2.51
N CYS A 191 -2.61 -25.90 -3.60
CA CYS A 191 -3.58 -26.19 -4.61
C CYS A 191 -2.92 -26.43 -5.97
N ARG A 192 -3.60 -27.11 -6.87
CA ARG A 192 -3.20 -27.18 -8.29
C ARG A 192 -3.90 -26.05 -9.02
N HIS A 193 -3.15 -25.33 -9.83
CA HIS A 193 -3.67 -24.29 -10.72
C HIS A 193 -2.90 -24.29 -12.04
N ASP A 194 -3.51 -23.80 -13.10
CA ASP A 194 -2.90 -23.73 -14.42
C ASP A 194 -2.18 -22.38 -14.63
N ALA A 195 -2.69 -21.30 -14.05
CA ALA A 195 -2.11 -19.97 -14.18
C ALA A 195 -0.70 -19.86 -13.58
N GLU A 196 0.21 -19.19 -14.27
CA GLU A 196 1.46 -18.69 -13.70
C GLU A 196 1.13 -17.41 -12.92
N VAL A 197 1.31 -17.43 -11.61
CA VAL A 197 0.94 -16.30 -10.74
C VAL A 197 2.18 -15.48 -10.42
N ILE A 198 2.14 -14.21 -10.74
CA ILE A 198 3.22 -13.25 -10.53
C ILE A 198 2.76 -12.23 -9.48
N TYR A 199 3.29 -12.33 -8.27
CA TYR A 199 3.08 -11.34 -7.22
C TYR A 199 4.05 -10.19 -7.42
N VAL A 200 3.54 -8.99 -7.59
CA VAL A 200 4.32 -7.76 -7.66
C VAL A 200 4.00 -6.94 -6.42
N LEU A 201 5.00 -6.74 -5.57
CA LEU A 201 4.92 -5.82 -4.46
C LEU A 201 5.63 -4.56 -4.90
N SER A 202 4.88 -3.62 -5.45
CA SER A 202 5.38 -2.46 -6.17
C SER A 202 5.98 -1.41 -5.24
N ALA A 203 6.99 -0.71 -5.74
CA ALA A 203 7.59 0.47 -5.12
C ALA A 203 7.06 1.74 -5.76
N ARG A 204 7.03 2.85 -5.00
CA ARG A 204 6.71 4.21 -5.49
C ARG A 204 5.30 4.39 -6.04
N GLU A 205 4.33 3.65 -5.51
CA GLU A 205 2.92 3.88 -5.87
C GLU A 205 2.49 5.28 -5.44
N GLU A 206 2.75 5.66 -4.20
CA GLU A 206 2.40 6.93 -3.55
C GLU A 206 2.94 8.19 -4.26
N ARG A 207 3.76 7.99 -5.30
CA ARG A 207 4.33 9.08 -6.09
C ARG A 207 3.95 9.03 -7.56
N ASP A 208 4.15 7.93 -8.23
CA ASP A 208 3.96 7.88 -9.69
C ASP A 208 3.74 6.43 -10.19
N SER A 209 3.44 5.45 -9.34
CA SER A 209 3.23 4.01 -9.69
C SER A 209 4.35 3.38 -10.55
N LEU A 210 5.58 3.91 -10.44
CA LEU A 210 6.68 3.55 -11.35
C LEU A 210 7.16 2.10 -11.17
N GLY A 211 7.03 1.55 -9.97
CA GLY A 211 7.39 0.17 -9.69
C GLY A 211 6.50 -0.82 -10.43
N ALA A 212 5.20 -0.60 -10.40
CA ALA A 212 4.23 -1.44 -11.09
C ALA A 212 4.37 -1.34 -12.63
N LEU A 213 4.55 -0.12 -13.16
CA LEU A 213 4.80 0.10 -14.59
C LEU A 213 6.03 -0.69 -15.07
N THR A 214 7.18 -0.50 -14.42
CA THR A 214 8.44 -1.14 -14.83
C THR A 214 8.41 -2.65 -14.67
N ALA A 215 7.74 -3.17 -13.63
CA ALA A 215 7.52 -4.60 -13.45
C ALA A 215 6.64 -5.16 -14.57
N SER A 216 5.54 -4.49 -14.92
CA SER A 216 4.62 -4.89 -15.99
C SER A 216 5.28 -4.96 -17.35
N GLU A 217 6.08 -3.95 -17.72
CA GLU A 217 6.86 -3.94 -18.95
C GLU A 217 7.83 -5.13 -19.06
N ARG A 218 8.46 -5.51 -17.96
CA ARG A 218 9.41 -6.62 -17.91
C ARG A 218 8.71 -7.98 -17.90
N LEU A 219 7.63 -8.14 -17.14
CA LEU A 219 6.98 -9.43 -16.88
C LEU A 219 5.97 -9.82 -17.95
N ARG A 220 5.38 -8.82 -18.60
CA ARG A 220 4.37 -8.98 -19.67
C ARG A 220 3.26 -9.96 -19.27
N PRO A 221 2.50 -9.69 -18.21
CA PRO A 221 1.38 -10.54 -17.83
C PRO A 221 0.23 -10.45 -18.85
N ASP A 222 -0.58 -11.48 -18.94
CA ASP A 222 -1.76 -11.49 -19.79
C ASP A 222 -2.91 -10.65 -19.18
N MET A 223 -2.89 -10.49 -17.85
CA MET A 223 -3.85 -9.69 -17.08
C MET A 223 -3.29 -9.34 -15.70
N ALA A 224 -3.91 -8.34 -15.05
CA ALA A 224 -3.52 -7.91 -13.72
C ALA A 224 -4.71 -7.70 -12.79
N PHE A 225 -4.58 -8.17 -11.56
CA PHE A 225 -5.42 -7.82 -10.42
C PHE A 225 -4.61 -6.88 -9.52
N ILE A 226 -5.06 -5.66 -9.42
CA ILE A 226 -4.43 -4.65 -8.59
C ILE A 226 -5.21 -4.58 -7.29
N LEU A 227 -4.50 -4.75 -6.19
CA LEU A 227 -5.05 -4.56 -4.86
C LEU A 227 -4.58 -3.23 -4.33
N ASP A 228 -5.48 -2.55 -3.66
CA ASP A 228 -5.20 -1.28 -3.00
C ASP A 228 -6.25 -1.04 -1.90
N VAL A 229 -6.10 -0.01 -1.13
CA VAL A 229 -7.12 0.37 -0.14
C VAL A 229 -8.16 1.31 -0.76
N THR A 230 -9.28 1.50 -0.07
CA THR A 230 -10.29 2.50 -0.38
C THR A 230 -10.91 3.05 0.90
N HIS A 231 -11.77 4.06 0.78
CA HIS A 231 -12.35 4.75 1.92
C HIS A 231 -13.41 3.91 2.65
N GLY A 232 -13.12 3.57 3.91
CA GLY A 232 -14.07 2.94 4.83
C GLY A 232 -15.08 3.94 5.39
N THR A 233 -16.30 3.48 5.63
CA THR A 233 -17.38 4.32 6.20
C THR A 233 -16.98 4.91 7.55
N MET A 234 -17.01 6.23 7.66
CA MET A 234 -16.72 6.99 8.89
C MET A 234 -17.63 8.21 9.00
N GLU A 235 -17.74 8.74 10.22
CA GLU A 235 -18.54 9.92 10.47
C GLU A 235 -18.00 11.14 9.73
N GLY A 236 -18.89 11.96 9.20
CA GLY A 236 -18.54 13.16 8.42
C GLY A 236 -18.23 12.91 6.93
N CYS A 237 -18.19 11.64 6.50
CA CYS A 237 -17.98 11.30 5.09
C CYS A 237 -19.28 10.83 4.41
N SER A 238 -19.38 11.09 3.11
CA SER A 238 -20.53 10.70 2.30
C SER A 238 -20.62 9.17 2.19
N PRO A 239 -21.79 8.56 2.47
CA PRO A 239 -22.00 7.14 2.21
C PRO A 239 -21.86 6.71 0.74
N ARG A 240 -21.79 7.67 -0.19
CA ARG A 240 -21.57 7.40 -1.61
C ARG A 240 -20.08 7.26 -1.97
N GLU A 241 -19.21 7.74 -1.08
CA GLU A 241 -17.75 7.76 -1.27
C GLU A 241 -17.03 6.78 -0.34
N THR A 242 -17.79 6.04 0.48
CA THR A 242 -17.22 5.15 1.49
C THR A 242 -17.94 3.81 1.51
N LEU A 243 -17.22 2.75 1.90
CA LEU A 243 -17.74 1.39 1.99
C LEU A 243 -17.65 0.83 3.42
N PRO A 244 -18.58 -0.04 3.84
CA PRO A 244 -18.43 -0.78 5.09
C PRO A 244 -17.14 -1.59 5.12
N LEU A 245 -16.49 -1.69 6.31
CA LEU A 245 -15.23 -2.44 6.49
C LEU A 245 -15.38 -3.97 6.35
N ASP A 246 -16.53 -4.47 5.96
CA ASP A 246 -16.82 -5.89 5.70
C ASP A 246 -17.21 -6.14 4.23
N THR A 247 -16.99 -5.16 3.35
CA THR A 247 -17.44 -5.21 1.95
C THR A 247 -16.24 -4.95 1.04
N THR A 248 -15.92 -5.92 0.18
CA THR A 248 -14.89 -5.77 -0.85
C THR A 248 -15.34 -4.75 -1.90
N SER A 249 -14.45 -3.87 -2.34
CA SER A 249 -14.67 -3.01 -3.51
C SER A 249 -14.14 -3.69 -4.76
N ILE A 250 -14.87 -3.63 -5.86
CA ILE A 250 -14.43 -4.04 -7.19
C ILE A 250 -14.72 -2.88 -8.14
N SER A 251 -13.68 -2.27 -8.69
CA SER A 251 -13.81 -1.09 -9.53
C SER A 251 -14.38 -1.42 -10.91
N CYS A 252 -15.15 -0.47 -11.43
CA CYS A 252 -15.73 -0.48 -12.78
C CYS A 252 -15.53 0.89 -13.41
N GLY A 253 -15.02 0.94 -14.63
CA GLY A 253 -14.75 2.19 -15.34
C GLY A 253 -13.67 2.04 -16.39
N PRO A 254 -13.22 3.15 -17.00
CA PRO A 254 -12.25 3.10 -18.11
C PRO A 254 -10.86 2.59 -17.71
N ASN A 255 -10.54 2.54 -16.43
CA ASN A 255 -9.27 1.99 -15.90
C ASN A 255 -9.39 0.51 -15.51
N THR A 256 -10.52 -0.13 -15.79
CA THR A 256 -10.75 -1.54 -15.45
C THR A 256 -11.34 -2.30 -16.62
N HIS A 257 -10.91 -3.55 -16.78
CA HIS A 257 -11.46 -4.42 -17.81
C HIS A 257 -12.79 -5.05 -17.35
N GLU A 258 -13.87 -4.79 -18.07
CA GLU A 258 -15.23 -5.19 -17.69
C GLU A 258 -15.36 -6.68 -17.37
N LYS A 259 -14.81 -7.57 -18.22
CA LYS A 259 -14.90 -9.01 -18.02
C LYS A 259 -14.14 -9.49 -16.78
N LEU A 260 -13.02 -8.86 -16.42
CA LEU A 260 -12.29 -9.17 -15.17
C LEU A 260 -13.11 -8.73 -13.95
N ALA A 261 -13.74 -7.55 -14.00
CA ALA A 261 -14.60 -7.07 -12.92
C ALA A 261 -15.81 -7.99 -12.73
N GLN A 262 -16.49 -8.38 -13.82
CA GLN A 262 -17.60 -9.34 -13.79
C GLN A 262 -17.16 -10.69 -13.20
N TYR A 263 -16.01 -11.20 -13.64
CA TYR A 263 -15.43 -12.45 -13.15
C TYR A 263 -15.20 -12.44 -11.63
N LEU A 264 -14.64 -11.35 -11.08
CA LEU A 264 -14.48 -11.20 -9.63
C LEU A 264 -15.84 -11.12 -8.91
N HIS A 265 -16.80 -10.38 -9.44
CA HIS A 265 -18.14 -10.31 -8.86
C HIS A 265 -18.84 -11.68 -8.82
N GLU A 266 -18.72 -12.47 -9.87
CA GLU A 266 -19.27 -13.83 -9.92
C GLU A 266 -18.62 -14.74 -8.87
N HIS A 267 -17.30 -14.66 -8.71
CA HIS A 267 -16.58 -15.40 -7.66
C HIS A 267 -16.97 -14.95 -6.26
N ALA A 268 -17.06 -13.64 -6.01
CA ALA A 268 -17.54 -13.09 -4.75
C ALA A 268 -18.95 -13.60 -4.41
N LYS A 269 -19.86 -13.56 -5.38
CA LYS A 269 -21.23 -14.10 -5.23
C LYS A 269 -21.23 -15.60 -4.90
N ARG A 270 -20.43 -16.39 -5.63
CA ARG A 270 -20.33 -17.85 -5.43
C ARG A 270 -19.82 -18.21 -4.03
N LEU A 271 -18.89 -17.41 -3.50
CA LEU A 271 -18.28 -17.61 -2.20
C LEU A 271 -19.05 -16.93 -1.05
N GLY A 272 -20.12 -16.19 -1.35
CA GLY A 272 -20.89 -15.46 -0.35
C GLY A 272 -20.14 -14.24 0.21
N VAL A 273 -19.15 -13.73 -0.53
CA VAL A 273 -18.38 -12.52 -0.17
C VAL A 273 -19.20 -11.29 -0.52
N LYS A 274 -19.32 -10.36 0.43
CA LYS A 274 -19.94 -9.06 0.16
C LYS A 274 -19.01 -8.24 -0.74
N ALA A 275 -19.48 -7.90 -1.94
CA ALA A 275 -18.77 -7.07 -2.88
C ALA A 275 -19.67 -5.94 -3.38
N ALA A 276 -19.09 -4.74 -3.46
CA ALA A 276 -19.71 -3.55 -4.03
C ALA A 276 -18.97 -3.13 -5.29
N THR A 277 -19.71 -2.61 -6.26
CA THR A 277 -19.11 -1.98 -7.45
C THR A 277 -18.74 -0.55 -7.09
N ASP A 278 -17.47 -0.21 -7.28
CA ASP A 278 -16.96 1.15 -7.20
C ASP A 278 -16.82 1.71 -8.62
N VAL A 279 -17.55 2.79 -8.91
CA VAL A 279 -17.58 3.38 -10.26
C VAL A 279 -16.60 4.52 -10.36
N ALA A 280 -15.48 4.29 -11.05
CA ALA A 280 -14.47 5.29 -11.35
C ALA A 280 -14.66 5.86 -12.77
N SER A 281 -14.77 7.18 -12.90
CA SER A 281 -14.92 7.85 -14.20
C SER A 281 -13.59 8.07 -14.96
N GLY A 282 -12.46 7.76 -14.34
CA GLY A 282 -11.11 7.96 -14.86
C GLY A 282 -10.10 7.12 -14.09
N SER A 283 -9.02 7.74 -13.62
CA SER A 283 -8.02 7.07 -12.78
C SER A 283 -8.66 6.49 -11.51
N THR A 284 -8.21 5.29 -11.14
CA THR A 284 -8.53 4.65 -9.86
C THR A 284 -7.60 5.11 -8.74
N TRP A 285 -6.60 5.95 -9.07
CA TRP A 285 -5.55 6.40 -8.14
C TRP A 285 -4.81 5.22 -7.47
N THR A 286 -4.53 4.19 -8.27
CA THR A 286 -3.83 2.96 -7.90
C THR A 286 -2.85 2.60 -9.01
N ASP A 287 -2.00 1.62 -8.77
CA ASP A 287 -1.08 1.05 -9.79
C ASP A 287 -1.76 0.65 -11.11
N ALA A 288 -3.08 0.42 -11.11
CA ALA A 288 -3.82 0.04 -12.32
C ALA A 288 -3.74 1.11 -13.43
N TRP A 289 -3.60 2.38 -13.05
CA TRP A 289 -3.49 3.47 -14.01
C TRP A 289 -2.29 3.31 -14.94
N GLU A 290 -1.14 2.94 -14.38
CA GLU A 290 0.09 2.75 -15.14
C GLU A 290 0.20 1.34 -15.75
N VAL A 291 -0.30 0.32 -15.05
CA VAL A 291 -0.25 -1.08 -15.53
C VAL A 291 -1.06 -1.26 -16.81
N GLN A 292 -2.25 -0.66 -16.91
CA GLN A 292 -3.10 -0.82 -18.09
C GLN A 292 -2.49 -0.31 -19.40
N VAL A 293 -1.53 0.63 -19.33
CA VAL A 293 -0.86 1.23 -20.51
C VAL A 293 0.50 0.60 -20.79
N ALA A 294 0.97 -0.30 -19.92
CA ALA A 294 2.22 -1.03 -20.11
C ALA A 294 2.11 -1.98 -21.32
N CYS A 295 3.24 -2.25 -21.97
CA CYS A 295 3.35 -3.12 -23.13
C CYS A 295 2.40 -2.70 -24.28
N GLU A 296 1.48 -3.59 -24.64
CA GLU A 296 0.45 -3.37 -25.68
C GLU A 296 -0.93 -3.15 -25.07
N GLY A 297 -0.97 -2.85 -23.77
CA GLY A 297 -2.15 -2.76 -22.93
C GLY A 297 -2.39 -4.06 -22.15
N ILE A 298 -2.47 -3.95 -20.81
CA ILE A 298 -2.72 -5.09 -19.92
C ILE A 298 -4.13 -4.94 -19.34
N PRO A 299 -5.04 -5.92 -19.58
CA PRO A 299 -6.34 -5.93 -18.92
C PRO A 299 -6.20 -5.93 -17.41
N CYS A 300 -6.76 -4.94 -16.72
CA CYS A 300 -6.66 -4.78 -15.27
C CYS A 300 -8.02 -4.78 -14.60
N VAL A 301 -8.07 -5.20 -13.35
CA VAL A 301 -9.17 -4.95 -12.41
C VAL A 301 -8.62 -4.54 -11.06
N VAL A 302 -9.28 -3.60 -10.38
CA VAL A 302 -8.91 -3.16 -9.04
C VAL A 302 -9.86 -3.79 -8.03
N MET A 303 -9.30 -4.43 -7.00
CA MET A 303 -10.01 -4.96 -5.84
C MET A 303 -9.49 -4.25 -4.59
N SER A 304 -10.33 -3.41 -3.96
CA SER A 304 -9.88 -2.59 -2.85
C SER A 304 -10.39 -3.06 -1.49
N LEU A 305 -9.53 -2.83 -0.47
CA LEU A 305 -9.81 -3.06 0.94
C LEU A 305 -10.26 -1.73 1.60
N PRO A 306 -11.50 -1.60 2.06
CA PRO A 306 -11.90 -0.40 2.79
C PRO A 306 -11.14 -0.24 4.10
N ILE A 307 -10.50 0.91 4.29
CA ILE A 307 -9.87 1.31 5.54
C ILE A 307 -10.36 2.70 5.97
N LYS A 308 -10.23 3.03 7.24
CA LYS A 308 -10.48 4.38 7.75
C LYS A 308 -9.17 5.10 8.01
N TYR A 309 -9.22 6.43 7.93
CA TYR A 309 -8.11 7.28 8.32
C TYR A 309 -6.84 7.06 7.48
N MET A 310 -7.04 6.78 6.18
CA MET A 310 -5.97 6.60 5.19
C MET A 310 -4.92 7.71 5.28
N HIS A 311 -3.65 7.39 5.04
CA HIS A 311 -2.51 8.30 5.13
C HIS A 311 -2.30 8.90 6.53
N THR A 312 -2.72 8.20 7.59
CA THR A 312 -2.44 8.58 8.98
C THR A 312 -1.64 7.49 9.71
N THR A 313 -1.19 7.80 10.91
CA THR A 313 -0.49 6.82 11.76
C THR A 313 -1.42 5.83 12.46
N VAL A 314 -2.73 5.92 12.23
CA VAL A 314 -3.78 5.13 12.89
C VAL A 314 -4.86 4.65 11.91
N GLU A 315 -4.46 4.25 10.73
CA GLU A 315 -5.34 3.61 9.75
C GLU A 315 -6.02 2.39 10.36
N LEU A 316 -7.30 2.18 10.04
CA LEU A 316 -8.08 1.11 10.65
C LEU A 316 -8.72 0.21 9.59
N GLY A 317 -8.40 -1.09 9.64
CA GLY A 317 -8.87 -2.10 8.70
C GLY A 317 -9.48 -3.34 9.38
N SER A 318 -10.02 -4.24 8.56
CA SER A 318 -10.63 -5.52 8.97
C SER A 318 -9.75 -6.70 8.57
N MET A 319 -9.19 -7.42 9.54
CA MET A 319 -8.43 -8.64 9.28
C MET A 319 -9.33 -9.79 8.78
N GLU A 320 -10.62 -9.79 9.12
CA GLU A 320 -11.59 -10.73 8.57
C GLU A 320 -11.78 -10.52 7.06
N LEU A 321 -11.91 -9.24 6.63
CA LEU A 321 -12.03 -8.93 5.21
C LEU A 321 -10.74 -9.25 4.45
N MET A 322 -9.56 -8.96 5.04
CA MET A 322 -8.27 -9.33 4.43
C MET A 322 -8.20 -10.83 4.15
N ARG A 323 -8.60 -11.69 5.10
CA ARG A 323 -8.67 -13.16 4.88
C ARG A 323 -9.65 -13.53 3.78
N THR A 324 -10.80 -12.86 3.77
CA THR A 324 -11.85 -13.11 2.79
C THR A 324 -11.40 -12.73 1.38
N GLN A 325 -10.72 -11.59 1.23
CA GLN A 325 -10.16 -11.15 -0.05
C GLN A 325 -9.03 -12.06 -0.54
N ALA A 326 -8.16 -12.52 0.35
CA ALA A 326 -7.11 -13.47 0.00
C ALA A 326 -7.71 -14.78 -0.56
N HIS A 327 -8.74 -15.31 0.09
CA HIS A 327 -9.45 -16.50 -0.37
C HIS A 327 -10.18 -16.25 -1.70
N LEU A 328 -10.88 -15.12 -1.85
CA LEU A 328 -11.54 -14.74 -3.09
C LEU A 328 -10.55 -14.72 -4.27
N LEU A 329 -9.41 -14.08 -4.07
CA LEU A 329 -8.36 -13.95 -5.09
C LEU A 329 -7.77 -15.31 -5.46
N ALA A 330 -7.44 -16.15 -4.46
CA ALA A 330 -6.94 -17.49 -4.69
C ALA A 330 -7.94 -18.35 -5.50
N GLN A 331 -9.24 -18.29 -5.14
CA GLN A 331 -10.29 -19.01 -5.85
C GLN A 331 -10.50 -18.49 -7.28
N ALA A 332 -10.38 -17.18 -7.49
CA ALA A 332 -10.44 -16.60 -8.83
C ALA A 332 -9.29 -17.13 -9.70
N VAL A 333 -8.05 -17.06 -9.22
CA VAL A 333 -6.87 -17.54 -9.96
C VAL A 333 -6.92 -19.05 -10.23
N MET A 334 -7.33 -19.86 -9.24
CA MET A 334 -7.45 -21.32 -9.40
C MET A 334 -8.41 -21.76 -10.53
N ASN A 335 -9.38 -20.93 -10.88
CA ASN A 335 -10.35 -21.22 -11.92
C ASN A 335 -9.96 -20.66 -13.30
N MET A 336 -8.74 -20.10 -13.44
CA MET A 336 -8.20 -19.65 -14.72
C MET A 336 -7.42 -20.79 -15.38
N GLU A 337 -8.13 -21.58 -16.19
CA GLU A 337 -7.56 -22.68 -16.96
C GLU A 337 -6.79 -22.15 -18.18
N LYS A 338 -6.08 -23.04 -18.85
CA LYS A 338 -5.35 -22.72 -20.07
C LYS A 338 -6.28 -22.15 -21.17
N GLY A 339 -5.89 -21.01 -21.73
CA GLY A 339 -6.66 -20.28 -22.75
C GLY A 339 -7.74 -19.35 -22.18
N TRP A 340 -7.78 -19.19 -20.84
CA TRP A 340 -8.74 -18.30 -20.21
C TRP A 340 -8.56 -16.83 -20.66
N GLU A 341 -7.31 -16.42 -20.93
CA GLU A 341 -6.96 -15.09 -21.43
C GLU A 341 -7.65 -14.73 -22.74
N GLU A 342 -7.94 -15.72 -23.59
CA GLU A 342 -8.67 -15.52 -24.86
C GLU A 342 -10.09 -14.99 -24.62
N THR A 343 -10.66 -15.24 -23.45
CA THR A 343 -12.00 -14.74 -23.09
C THR A 343 -12.04 -13.24 -22.90
N LEU A 344 -10.89 -12.59 -22.67
CA LEU A 344 -10.78 -11.15 -22.50
C LEU A 344 -10.89 -10.38 -23.82
N CYS A 345 -10.57 -11.04 -24.95
CA CYS A 345 -10.70 -10.44 -26.26
C CYS A 345 -12.21 -10.22 -26.61
N TYR A 346 -12.49 -9.14 -27.35
CA TYR A 346 -13.84 -8.79 -27.82
C TYR A 346 -14.12 -9.40 -29.18
#